data_69ac76afd6df3d3be1da49e3a1f90a20
#
_entry.id   69ac76afd6df3d3be1da49e3a1f90a20
#
_cell.length_a   1.000
_cell.length_b   1.000
_cell.length_c   1.000
_cell.angle_alpha   90.00
_cell.angle_beta   90.00
_cell.angle_gamma   90.00
#
_symmetry.space_group_name_H-M   'P 1'
#
loop_
_entity.id
_entity.type
_entity.pdbx_description
1 polymer ?
#
loop_
_entity_poly.entity_id
_entity_poly.type
_entity_poly.pdbx_seq_one_letter_code
_entity_poly.pdbx_strand_id
1 'polypeptide(L)'
;SIDRIKNVARRVAKWHNAGHQVVVVPSAMSGETNRLIGLAREIMPDPDQRELDMVTSTGEQVSVGLLSMALMQLGKQAVSFTGWQVPVKTDTSHTKARIQSIDEERITENLDQGKVVIIAGFQGISEDGDITTLGRGGSDTSAVAVAAALKASECLIYTDVDGVYTTDPRVVTDARRLKKITFEEMLEMASLGSKVLQTRSVELAGNYHVPTRVLSSMTDPDIPLEEEAKSGTLITFEEDSHMEQTVISGIAFSRDEAKITVVGVPDRPGIASQILGA
;
A
#
# COMPACT_ATOMS: atom_id res chain seq x y z
N SER A 1 6.03 -11.25 11.86
CA SER A 1 6.15 -12.48 12.67
C SER A 1 5.00 -13.42 12.38
N ILE A 2 5.15 -14.70 12.70
CA ILE A 2 4.12 -15.73 12.50
C ILE A 2 2.83 -15.38 13.26
N ASP A 3 2.92 -14.86 14.47
CA ASP A 3 1.73 -14.48 15.26
C ASP A 3 0.92 -13.38 14.57
N ARG A 4 1.58 -12.41 13.92
CA ARG A 4 0.89 -11.40 13.11
C ARG A 4 0.19 -12.01 11.90
N ILE A 5 0.81 -12.98 11.22
CA ILE A 5 0.16 -13.70 10.11
C ILE A 5 -1.09 -14.43 10.61
N LYS A 6 -1.03 -15.09 11.76
CA LYS A 6 -2.20 -15.73 12.37
C LYS A 6 -3.30 -14.72 12.75
N ASN A 7 -2.92 -13.55 13.25
CA ASN A 7 -3.88 -12.47 13.56
C ASN A 7 -4.56 -11.94 12.29
N VAL A 8 -3.79 -11.72 11.21
CA VAL A 8 -4.34 -11.35 9.91
C VAL A 8 -5.30 -12.43 9.38
N ALA A 9 -4.92 -13.72 9.49
CA ALA A 9 -5.78 -14.82 9.06
C ALA A 9 -7.12 -14.84 9.83
N ARG A 10 -7.13 -14.62 11.16
CA ARG A 10 -8.37 -14.52 11.95
C ARG A 10 -9.24 -13.35 11.48
N ARG A 11 -8.65 -12.19 11.26
CA ARG A 11 -9.34 -11.00 10.76
C ARG A 11 -9.97 -11.25 9.39
N VAL A 12 -9.21 -11.78 8.45
CA VAL A 12 -9.69 -12.14 7.11
C VAL A 12 -10.81 -13.17 7.18
N ALA A 13 -10.65 -14.20 8.02
CA ALA A 13 -11.70 -15.21 8.22
C ALA A 13 -13.01 -14.61 8.77
N LYS A 14 -12.93 -13.60 9.63
CA LYS A 14 -14.08 -12.87 10.16
C LYS A 14 -14.86 -12.14 9.04
N TRP A 15 -14.17 -11.40 8.18
CA TRP A 15 -14.78 -10.74 7.02
C TRP A 15 -15.40 -11.74 6.04
N HIS A 16 -14.68 -12.82 5.75
CA HIS A 16 -15.19 -13.87 4.87
C HIS A 16 -16.40 -14.60 5.46
N ASN A 17 -16.43 -14.85 6.79
CA ASN A 17 -17.58 -15.44 7.48
C ASN A 17 -18.83 -14.55 7.44
N ALA A 18 -18.67 -13.24 7.33
CA ALA A 18 -19.75 -12.29 7.18
C ALA A 18 -20.32 -12.21 5.74
N GLY A 19 -19.82 -13.05 4.83
CA GLY A 19 -20.29 -13.15 3.44
C GLY A 19 -19.58 -12.23 2.44
N HIS A 20 -18.47 -11.59 2.84
CA HIS A 20 -17.68 -10.79 1.91
C HIS A 20 -16.76 -11.67 1.06
N GLN A 21 -16.62 -11.33 -0.22
CA GLN A 21 -15.50 -11.78 -1.04
C GLN A 21 -14.25 -10.99 -0.60
N VAL A 22 -13.18 -11.68 -0.25
CA VAL A 22 -11.98 -11.06 0.33
C VAL A 22 -10.75 -11.36 -0.50
N VAL A 23 -10.08 -10.28 -0.92
CA VAL A 23 -8.74 -10.33 -1.49
C VAL A 23 -7.77 -9.70 -0.50
N VAL A 24 -6.64 -10.34 -0.27
CA VAL A 24 -5.60 -9.85 0.64
C VAL A 24 -4.31 -9.61 -0.12
N VAL A 25 -3.71 -8.44 0.07
CA VAL A 25 -2.43 -8.07 -0.53
C VAL A 25 -1.42 -7.79 0.59
N PRO A 26 -0.74 -8.81 1.10
CA PRO A 26 0.23 -8.63 2.17
C PRO A 26 1.56 -8.09 1.65
N SER A 27 2.25 -7.34 2.52
CA SER A 27 3.67 -7.00 2.36
C SER A 27 4.57 -8.14 2.83
N ALA A 28 5.84 -8.07 2.50
CA ALA A 28 6.87 -8.89 3.12
C ALA A 28 6.86 -8.74 4.66
N MET A 29 7.37 -9.73 5.36
CA MET A 29 7.56 -9.62 6.80
C MET A 29 8.52 -8.47 7.14
N SER A 30 8.32 -7.86 8.31
CA SER A 30 9.11 -6.70 8.75
C SER A 30 10.61 -6.97 8.65
N GLY A 31 11.33 -6.07 7.98
CA GLY A 31 12.77 -6.15 7.75
C GLY A 31 13.21 -7.06 6.60
N GLU A 32 12.32 -7.88 6.04
CA GLU A 32 12.69 -8.88 5.02
C GLU A 32 13.19 -8.23 3.73
N THR A 33 12.48 -7.22 3.22
CA THR A 33 12.91 -6.49 2.01
C THR A 33 14.29 -5.86 2.20
N ASN A 34 14.54 -5.23 3.37
CA ASN A 34 15.85 -4.65 3.67
C ASN A 34 16.95 -5.73 3.79
N ARG A 35 16.63 -6.90 4.37
CA ARG A 35 17.55 -8.03 4.44
C ARG A 35 17.93 -8.52 3.04
N LEU A 36 16.96 -8.67 2.14
CA LEU A 36 17.16 -9.13 0.77
C LEU A 36 18.02 -8.13 -0.03
N ILE A 37 17.74 -6.83 0.10
CA ILE A 37 18.56 -5.76 -0.50
C ILE A 37 19.98 -5.81 0.06
N GLY A 38 20.14 -6.04 1.36
CA GLY A 38 21.43 -6.20 2.02
C GLY A 38 22.26 -7.32 1.41
N LEU A 39 21.68 -8.52 1.22
CA LEU A 39 22.33 -9.65 0.58
C LEU A 39 22.81 -9.33 -0.86
N ALA A 40 21.96 -8.65 -1.64
CA ALA A 40 22.34 -8.24 -2.98
C ALA A 40 23.55 -7.28 -2.98
N ARG A 41 23.56 -6.32 -2.05
CA ARG A 41 24.65 -5.33 -1.90
C ARG A 41 25.95 -5.92 -1.37
N GLU A 42 25.90 -7.00 -0.60
CA GLU A 42 27.12 -7.74 -0.19
C GLU A 42 27.83 -8.39 -1.38
N ILE A 43 27.06 -8.79 -2.40
CA ILE A 43 27.63 -9.37 -3.65
C ILE A 43 28.07 -8.25 -4.61
N MET A 44 27.21 -7.23 -4.78
CA MET A 44 27.40 -6.15 -5.73
C MET A 44 26.96 -4.84 -5.09
N PRO A 45 27.87 -3.88 -4.77
CA PRO A 45 27.53 -2.63 -4.07
C PRO A 45 26.43 -1.82 -4.75
N ASP A 46 26.38 -1.84 -6.09
CA ASP A 46 25.29 -1.29 -6.92
C ASP A 46 24.65 -2.43 -7.71
N PRO A 47 23.65 -3.13 -7.15
CA PRO A 47 23.05 -4.29 -7.77
C PRO A 47 22.33 -3.95 -9.07
N ASP A 48 22.44 -4.85 -10.04
CA ASP A 48 21.58 -4.80 -11.22
C ASP A 48 20.11 -4.76 -10.82
N GLN A 49 19.36 -3.81 -11.37
CA GLN A 49 18.00 -3.52 -10.93
C GLN A 49 17.01 -4.66 -11.25
N ARG A 50 17.19 -5.34 -12.39
CA ARG A 50 16.37 -6.50 -12.77
C ARG A 50 16.59 -7.66 -11.80
N GLU A 51 17.84 -7.96 -11.48
CA GLU A 51 18.17 -9.04 -10.53
C GLU A 51 17.79 -8.67 -9.10
N LEU A 52 17.84 -7.39 -8.75
CA LEU A 52 17.34 -6.90 -7.45
C LEU A 52 15.82 -7.10 -7.31
N ASP A 53 15.05 -6.87 -8.36
CA ASP A 53 13.61 -7.14 -8.40
C ASP A 53 13.33 -8.65 -8.22
N MET A 54 14.11 -9.50 -8.90
CA MET A 54 14.00 -10.96 -8.74
C MET A 54 14.20 -11.37 -7.28
N VAL A 55 15.19 -10.83 -6.60
CA VAL A 55 15.49 -11.14 -5.19
C VAL A 55 14.43 -10.56 -4.26
N THR A 56 14.12 -9.29 -4.39
CA THR A 56 13.25 -8.58 -3.42
C THR A 56 11.79 -9.02 -3.51
N SER A 57 11.30 -9.43 -4.68
CA SER A 57 9.94 -9.94 -4.87
C SER A 57 9.64 -11.21 -4.07
N THR A 58 10.66 -11.96 -3.64
CA THR A 58 10.49 -13.21 -2.88
C THR A 58 9.93 -12.98 -1.48
N GLY A 59 10.10 -11.80 -0.91
CA GLY A 59 9.64 -11.47 0.44
C GLY A 59 8.11 -11.60 0.58
N GLU A 60 7.37 -11.05 -0.36
CA GLU A 60 5.91 -11.14 -0.40
C GLU A 60 5.43 -12.55 -0.75
N GLN A 61 6.19 -13.30 -1.56
CA GLN A 61 5.87 -14.70 -1.89
C GLN A 61 5.84 -15.59 -0.65
N VAL A 62 6.78 -15.38 0.27
CA VAL A 62 6.76 -16.07 1.57
C VAL A 62 5.51 -15.68 2.37
N SER A 63 5.17 -14.40 2.41
CA SER A 63 4.01 -13.90 3.16
C SER A 63 2.69 -14.47 2.65
N VAL A 64 2.46 -14.51 1.33
CA VAL A 64 1.20 -15.03 0.77
C VAL A 64 1.04 -16.51 1.02
N GLY A 65 2.10 -17.30 0.90
CA GLY A 65 2.06 -18.74 1.18
C GLY A 65 1.74 -19.03 2.64
N LEU A 66 2.42 -18.35 3.58
CA LEU A 66 2.18 -18.50 5.01
C LEU A 66 0.77 -18.07 5.42
N LEU A 67 0.27 -16.97 4.86
CA LEU A 67 -1.09 -16.50 5.16
C LEU A 67 -2.15 -17.46 4.60
N SER A 68 -1.94 -18.00 3.41
CA SER A 68 -2.82 -19.02 2.83
C SER A 68 -2.92 -20.24 3.74
N MET A 69 -1.77 -20.78 4.20
CA MET A 69 -1.74 -21.89 5.14
C MET A 69 -2.44 -21.58 6.46
N ALA A 70 -2.25 -20.36 6.99
CA ALA A 70 -2.92 -19.93 8.22
C ALA A 70 -4.44 -19.86 8.07
N LEU A 71 -4.95 -19.42 6.91
CA LEU A 71 -6.38 -19.44 6.59
C LEU A 71 -6.93 -20.85 6.44
N MET A 72 -6.19 -21.73 5.78
CA MET A 72 -6.55 -23.16 5.67
C MET A 72 -6.63 -23.83 7.04
N GLN A 73 -5.73 -23.50 7.97
CA GLN A 73 -5.77 -23.97 9.35
C GLN A 73 -7.04 -23.52 10.10
N LEU A 74 -7.63 -22.39 9.70
CA LEU A 74 -8.92 -21.90 10.21
C LEU A 74 -10.14 -22.47 9.43
N GLY A 75 -9.94 -23.47 8.57
CA GLY A 75 -10.98 -24.12 7.78
C GLY A 75 -11.45 -23.28 6.59
N LYS A 76 -10.67 -22.28 6.14
CA LYS A 76 -11.00 -21.48 4.97
C LYS A 76 -10.36 -22.06 3.71
N GLN A 77 -11.10 -22.05 2.61
CA GLN A 77 -10.49 -22.24 1.31
C GLN A 77 -9.73 -20.96 0.95
N ALA A 78 -8.44 -21.08 0.72
CA ALA A 78 -7.58 -19.95 0.39
C ALA A 78 -6.62 -20.32 -0.73
N VAL A 79 -6.27 -19.35 -1.57
CA VAL A 79 -5.31 -19.52 -2.66
C VAL A 79 -4.40 -18.30 -2.73
N SER A 80 -3.10 -18.55 -2.88
CA SER A 80 -2.10 -17.51 -3.01
C SER A 80 -1.58 -17.40 -4.44
N PHE A 81 -1.31 -16.16 -4.87
CA PHE A 81 -0.75 -15.85 -6.17
C PHE A 81 0.40 -14.87 -6.05
N THR A 82 1.36 -15.03 -6.94
CA THR A 82 2.37 -14.02 -7.22
C THR A 82 1.84 -12.99 -8.22
N GLY A 83 2.53 -11.84 -8.36
CA GLY A 83 2.12 -10.78 -9.28
C GLY A 83 2.09 -11.17 -10.77
N TRP A 84 2.78 -12.25 -11.16
CA TRP A 84 2.74 -12.77 -12.54
C TRP A 84 1.73 -13.89 -12.74
N GLN A 85 1.26 -14.56 -11.69
CA GLN A 85 0.21 -15.58 -11.79
C GLN A 85 -1.19 -14.99 -11.95
N VAL A 86 -1.39 -13.77 -11.48
CA VAL A 86 -2.54 -12.90 -11.75
C VAL A 86 -1.98 -11.62 -12.38
N PRO A 87 -1.69 -11.60 -13.69
CA PRO A 87 -0.76 -10.67 -14.29
C PRO A 87 -0.99 -9.21 -13.90
N VAL A 88 -0.23 -8.74 -12.90
CA VAL A 88 -0.08 -7.33 -12.58
C VAL A 88 0.94 -6.77 -13.56
N LYS A 89 0.44 -6.29 -14.71
CA LYS A 89 1.29 -5.80 -15.79
C LYS A 89 1.88 -4.45 -15.43
N THR A 90 3.17 -4.30 -15.68
CA THR A 90 3.94 -3.08 -15.38
C THR A 90 4.74 -2.62 -16.59
N ASP A 91 5.26 -1.39 -16.51
CA ASP A 91 6.34 -0.97 -17.38
C ASP A 91 7.67 -1.68 -17.00
N THR A 92 8.73 -1.40 -17.75
CA THR A 92 10.07 -2.00 -17.59
C THR A 92 10.98 -1.24 -16.63
N SER A 93 10.44 -0.30 -15.85
CA SER A 93 11.22 0.50 -14.88
C SER A 93 11.50 -0.29 -13.62
N HIS A 94 12.48 -1.20 -13.65
CA HIS A 94 12.87 -2.02 -12.50
C HIS A 94 13.02 -1.19 -11.21
N THR A 95 12.70 -1.77 -10.07
CA THR A 95 12.70 -1.21 -8.71
C THR A 95 11.71 -0.07 -8.43
N LYS A 96 11.05 0.46 -9.47
CA LYS A 96 10.08 1.57 -9.40
C LYS A 96 9.00 1.49 -10.47
N ALA A 97 8.67 0.27 -10.90
CA ALA A 97 7.73 0.01 -11.98
C ALA A 97 6.33 0.60 -11.72
N ARG A 98 5.62 0.91 -12.79
CA ARG A 98 4.25 1.42 -12.75
C ARG A 98 3.29 0.36 -13.24
N ILE A 99 2.23 0.11 -12.48
CA ILE A 99 1.15 -0.79 -12.88
C ILE A 99 0.42 -0.16 -14.07
N GLN A 100 0.28 -0.93 -15.13
CA GLN A 100 -0.46 -0.56 -16.35
C GLN A 100 -1.85 -1.19 -16.37
N SER A 101 -1.96 -2.45 -15.98
CA SER A 101 -3.22 -3.17 -15.89
C SER A 101 -3.10 -4.39 -14.97
N ILE A 102 -4.24 -4.91 -14.54
CA ILE A 102 -4.34 -6.18 -13.81
C ILE A 102 -5.32 -7.06 -14.55
N ASP A 103 -4.97 -8.33 -14.73
CA ASP A 103 -5.88 -9.35 -15.24
C ASP A 103 -6.63 -9.95 -14.04
N GLU A 104 -7.90 -9.57 -13.91
CA GLU A 104 -8.76 -9.96 -12.79
C GLU A 104 -9.48 -11.29 -12.99
N GLU A 105 -9.43 -11.92 -14.16
CA GLU A 105 -10.22 -13.12 -14.47
C GLU A 105 -9.96 -14.23 -13.45
N ARG A 106 -8.70 -14.58 -13.24
CA ARG A 106 -8.31 -15.63 -12.30
C ARG A 106 -8.63 -15.32 -10.86
N ILE A 107 -8.60 -14.02 -10.49
CA ILE A 107 -8.98 -13.56 -9.14
C ILE A 107 -10.47 -13.79 -8.95
N THR A 108 -11.28 -13.31 -9.88
CA THR A 108 -12.74 -13.39 -9.86
C THR A 108 -13.23 -14.84 -9.84
N GLU A 109 -12.67 -15.71 -10.69
CA GLU A 109 -13.01 -17.14 -10.69
C GLU A 109 -12.81 -17.82 -9.31
N ASN A 110 -11.73 -17.47 -8.61
CA ASN A 110 -11.47 -18.04 -7.28
C ASN A 110 -12.38 -17.43 -6.20
N LEU A 111 -12.71 -16.13 -6.29
CA LEU A 111 -13.67 -15.49 -5.41
C LEU A 111 -15.07 -16.09 -5.57
N ASP A 112 -15.50 -16.36 -6.79
CA ASP A 112 -16.81 -16.95 -7.09
C ASP A 112 -16.91 -18.41 -6.61
N GLN A 113 -15.78 -19.10 -6.47
CA GLN A 113 -15.69 -20.40 -5.81
C GLN A 113 -15.68 -20.30 -4.27
N GLY A 114 -15.88 -19.12 -3.70
CA GLY A 114 -15.89 -18.90 -2.25
C GLY A 114 -14.53 -18.99 -1.57
N LYS A 115 -13.44 -18.80 -2.33
CA LYS A 115 -12.08 -18.80 -1.78
C LYS A 115 -11.66 -17.40 -1.35
N VAL A 116 -10.82 -17.31 -0.32
CA VAL A 116 -10.03 -16.14 -0.03
C VAL A 116 -8.84 -16.11 -1.00
N VAL A 117 -8.66 -15.01 -1.70
CA VAL A 117 -7.55 -14.82 -2.65
C VAL A 117 -6.46 -13.98 -2.00
N ILE A 118 -5.21 -14.43 -2.07
CA ILE A 118 -4.06 -13.72 -1.51
C ILE A 118 -3.08 -13.43 -2.65
N ILE A 119 -2.75 -12.17 -2.87
CA ILE A 119 -1.89 -11.73 -3.98
C ILE A 119 -0.64 -11.07 -3.41
N ALA A 120 0.53 -11.48 -3.88
CA ALA A 120 1.77 -10.84 -3.48
C ALA A 120 1.79 -9.38 -3.92
N GLY A 121 1.84 -8.46 -2.96
CA GLY A 121 2.00 -7.04 -3.22
C GLY A 121 3.40 -6.70 -3.73
N PHE A 122 3.65 -5.41 -4.00
CA PHE A 122 4.96 -4.87 -4.35
C PHE A 122 5.50 -5.30 -5.71
N GLN A 123 4.97 -6.31 -6.37
CA GLN A 123 5.53 -6.94 -7.57
C GLN A 123 4.54 -7.02 -8.74
N GLY A 124 5.10 -7.12 -9.95
CA GLY A 124 4.36 -7.34 -11.18
C GLY A 124 5.24 -8.01 -12.23
N ILE A 125 4.78 -7.95 -13.47
CA ILE A 125 5.47 -8.50 -14.63
C ILE A 125 5.49 -7.47 -15.75
N SER A 126 6.65 -7.24 -16.34
CA SER A 126 6.80 -6.37 -17.51
C SER A 126 6.32 -7.04 -18.80
N GLU A 127 6.22 -6.27 -19.87
CA GLU A 127 5.92 -6.81 -21.21
C GLU A 127 6.99 -7.78 -21.73
N ASP A 128 8.23 -7.64 -21.26
CA ASP A 128 9.34 -8.55 -21.59
C ASP A 128 9.29 -9.86 -20.80
N GLY A 129 8.33 -10.00 -19.87
CA GLY A 129 8.20 -11.17 -19.00
C GLY A 129 9.09 -11.14 -17.76
N ASP A 130 9.76 -10.02 -17.49
CA ASP A 130 10.59 -9.86 -16.32
C ASP A 130 9.77 -9.48 -15.07
N ILE A 131 10.18 -10.01 -13.92
CA ILE A 131 9.63 -9.60 -12.64
C ILE A 131 10.06 -8.17 -12.36
N THR A 132 9.12 -7.35 -11.93
CA THR A 132 9.34 -5.95 -11.57
C THR A 132 8.86 -5.67 -10.15
N THR A 133 9.46 -4.69 -9.48
CA THR A 133 8.96 -4.19 -8.20
C THR A 133 8.57 -2.72 -8.27
N LEU A 134 7.61 -2.34 -7.41
CA LEU A 134 6.95 -1.04 -7.50
C LEU A 134 7.62 0.06 -6.67
N GLY A 135 8.66 -0.29 -5.92
CA GLY A 135 9.32 0.63 -5.01
C GLY A 135 8.54 0.87 -3.71
N ARG A 136 8.87 1.94 -2.98
CA ARG A 136 8.28 2.26 -1.67
C ARG A 136 6.76 2.40 -1.76
N GLY A 137 6.04 1.83 -0.78
CA GLY A 137 4.58 1.80 -0.76
C GLY A 137 3.96 0.91 -1.84
N GLY A 138 4.77 0.01 -2.42
CA GLY A 138 4.35 -0.84 -3.52
C GLY A 138 3.20 -1.79 -3.14
N SER A 139 3.17 -2.30 -1.90
CA SER A 139 2.06 -3.17 -1.46
C SER A 139 0.75 -2.41 -1.33
N ASP A 140 0.75 -1.18 -0.80
CA ASP A 140 -0.45 -0.32 -0.76
C ASP A 140 -0.92 0.01 -2.17
N THR A 141 0.02 0.34 -3.07
CA THR A 141 -0.27 0.59 -4.49
C THR A 141 -0.88 -0.66 -5.15
N SER A 142 -0.33 -1.85 -4.88
CA SER A 142 -0.88 -3.11 -5.38
C SER A 142 -2.28 -3.38 -4.85
N ALA A 143 -2.52 -3.15 -3.55
CA ALA A 143 -3.84 -3.35 -2.94
C ALA A 143 -4.90 -2.44 -3.58
N VAL A 144 -4.59 -1.16 -3.75
CA VAL A 144 -5.48 -0.20 -4.41
C VAL A 144 -5.72 -0.56 -5.87
N ALA A 145 -4.68 -0.98 -6.61
CA ALA A 145 -4.82 -1.38 -8.01
C ALA A 145 -5.71 -2.63 -8.16
N VAL A 146 -5.54 -3.62 -7.29
CA VAL A 146 -6.41 -4.81 -7.26
C VAL A 146 -7.85 -4.43 -6.90
N ALA A 147 -8.05 -3.56 -5.92
CA ALA A 147 -9.37 -3.07 -5.54
C ALA A 147 -10.05 -2.31 -6.70
N ALA A 148 -9.29 -1.50 -7.45
CA ALA A 148 -9.78 -0.80 -8.63
C ALA A 148 -10.20 -1.78 -9.75
N ALA A 149 -9.36 -2.77 -10.07
CA ALA A 149 -9.63 -3.77 -11.10
C ALA A 149 -10.90 -4.58 -10.78
N LEU A 150 -11.05 -4.97 -9.52
CA LEU A 150 -12.21 -5.74 -9.04
C LEU A 150 -13.44 -4.88 -8.74
N LYS A 151 -13.36 -3.56 -8.83
CA LYS A 151 -14.41 -2.63 -8.40
C LYS A 151 -14.87 -2.92 -6.97
N ALA A 152 -13.90 -3.15 -6.09
CA ALA A 152 -14.15 -3.47 -4.70
C ALA A 152 -14.93 -2.35 -4.00
N SER A 153 -15.81 -2.70 -3.08
CA SER A 153 -16.58 -1.73 -2.31
C SER A 153 -15.71 -0.83 -1.43
N GLU A 154 -14.60 -1.35 -0.92
CA GLU A 154 -13.64 -0.60 -0.09
C GLU A 154 -12.28 -1.31 -0.09
N CYS A 155 -11.19 -0.54 -0.06
CA CYS A 155 -9.83 -1.01 0.16
C CYS A 155 -9.42 -0.73 1.60
N LEU A 156 -9.13 -1.76 2.38
CA LEU A 156 -8.73 -1.64 3.79
C LEU A 156 -7.20 -1.73 3.91
N ILE A 157 -6.56 -0.64 4.30
CA ILE A 157 -5.10 -0.58 4.52
C ILE A 157 -4.82 -0.70 6.01
N TYR A 158 -4.31 -1.86 6.42
CA TYR A 158 -3.89 -2.11 7.80
C TYR A 158 -2.41 -1.75 7.98
N THR A 159 -2.15 -0.77 8.81
CA THR A 159 -0.82 -0.22 9.06
C THR A 159 -0.49 -0.16 10.57
N ASP A 160 0.61 0.46 10.94
CA ASP A 160 1.06 0.63 12.34
C ASP A 160 0.39 1.81 13.07
N VAL A 161 -0.43 2.60 12.35
CA VAL A 161 -1.26 3.67 12.92
C VAL A 161 -2.74 3.31 12.81
N ASP A 162 -3.57 3.94 13.64
CA ASP A 162 -5.00 3.65 13.72
C ASP A 162 -5.87 4.59 12.87
N GLY A 163 -5.25 5.37 11.99
CA GLY A 163 -5.92 6.28 11.06
C GLY A 163 -5.09 7.51 10.73
N VAL A 164 -5.72 8.47 10.06
CA VAL A 164 -5.14 9.77 9.72
C VAL A 164 -5.53 10.77 10.81
N TYR A 165 -4.58 11.57 11.25
CA TYR A 165 -4.78 12.58 12.29
C TYR A 165 -4.69 13.99 11.73
N THR A 166 -5.28 14.95 12.42
CA THR A 166 -5.22 16.39 12.06
C THR A 166 -3.77 16.90 11.98
N THR A 167 -2.84 16.28 12.69
CA THR A 167 -1.38 16.44 12.58
C THR A 167 -0.70 15.24 13.25
N ASP A 168 0.64 15.19 13.26
CA ASP A 168 1.38 14.08 13.89
C ASP A 168 1.13 14.05 15.42
N PRO A 169 0.43 13.02 15.96
CA PRO A 169 0.11 12.92 17.38
C PRO A 169 1.36 12.72 18.28
N ARG A 170 2.49 12.33 17.71
CA ARG A 170 3.77 12.22 18.43
C ARG A 170 4.38 13.61 18.72
N VAL A 171 3.92 14.63 18.02
CA VAL A 171 4.40 16.02 18.14
C VAL A 171 3.36 16.90 18.84
N VAL A 172 2.10 16.72 18.49
CA VAL A 172 0.97 17.49 19.02
C VAL A 172 0.03 16.53 19.72
N THR A 173 0.04 16.53 21.05
CA THR A 173 -0.76 15.63 21.89
C THR A 173 -2.26 15.79 21.71
N ASP A 174 -2.71 16.98 21.30
CA ASP A 174 -4.12 17.31 21.05
C ASP A 174 -4.57 16.97 19.63
N ALA A 175 -3.70 16.33 18.82
CA ALA A 175 -4.06 15.85 17.50
C ALA A 175 -5.22 14.87 17.57
N ARG A 176 -6.22 15.04 16.72
CA ARG A 176 -7.43 14.20 16.67
C ARG A 176 -7.43 13.34 15.43
N ARG A 177 -7.84 12.08 15.58
CA ARG A 177 -8.05 11.19 14.45
C ARG A 177 -9.25 11.66 13.65
N LEU A 178 -9.09 11.76 12.34
CA LEU A 178 -10.15 12.05 11.38
C LEU A 178 -10.98 10.79 11.15
N LYS A 179 -12.29 10.89 11.20
CA LYS A 179 -13.18 9.77 10.83
C LYS A 179 -13.22 9.60 9.30
N LYS A 180 -13.16 10.71 8.59
CA LYS A 180 -13.27 10.82 7.14
C LYS A 180 -12.37 11.95 6.65
N ILE A 181 -11.81 11.79 5.46
CA ILE A 181 -11.01 12.79 4.76
C ILE A 181 -11.21 12.61 3.26
N THR A 182 -11.15 13.69 2.48
CA THR A 182 -11.24 13.59 1.02
C THR A 182 -9.92 13.10 0.41
N PHE A 183 -9.97 12.57 -0.81
CA PHE A 183 -8.75 12.18 -1.53
C PHE A 183 -7.83 13.36 -1.79
N GLU A 184 -8.38 14.54 -2.08
CA GLU A 184 -7.61 15.76 -2.32
C GLU A 184 -6.86 16.20 -1.07
N GLU A 185 -7.53 16.26 0.08
CA GLU A 185 -6.90 16.57 1.36
C GLU A 185 -5.84 15.53 1.76
N MET A 186 -6.14 14.22 1.58
CA MET A 186 -5.19 13.17 1.88
C MET A 186 -3.96 13.21 0.98
N LEU A 187 -4.14 13.52 -0.32
CA LEU A 187 -3.05 13.67 -1.29
C LEU A 187 -2.14 14.82 -0.90
N GLU A 188 -2.72 15.97 -0.52
CA GLU A 188 -1.99 17.12 -0.03
C GLU A 188 -1.18 16.76 1.23
N MET A 189 -1.81 16.15 2.22
CA MET A 189 -1.13 15.71 3.44
C MET A 189 -0.01 14.70 3.15
N ALA A 190 -0.22 13.74 2.27
CA ALA A 190 0.78 12.74 1.90
C ALA A 190 1.97 13.37 1.16
N SER A 191 1.73 14.35 0.30
CA SER A 191 2.76 15.05 -0.46
C SER A 191 3.63 15.95 0.43
N LEU A 192 3.06 16.49 1.51
CA LEU A 192 3.69 17.42 2.44
C LEU A 192 4.28 16.76 3.70
N GLY A 193 4.36 15.42 3.74
CA GLY A 193 5.10 14.72 4.78
C GLY A 193 4.30 13.82 5.72
N SER A 194 2.99 13.68 5.54
CA SER A 194 2.24 12.65 6.25
C SER A 194 2.67 11.27 5.75
N LYS A 195 3.23 10.45 6.65
CA LYS A 195 3.80 9.13 6.30
C LYS A 195 2.80 7.97 6.43
N VAL A 196 1.51 8.26 6.58
CA VAL A 196 0.47 7.23 6.80
C VAL A 196 0.25 6.39 5.54
N LEU A 197 0.11 7.05 4.40
CA LEU A 197 0.02 6.42 3.08
C LEU A 197 1.03 7.05 2.12
N GLN A 198 1.48 6.26 1.17
CA GLN A 198 2.31 6.77 0.07
C GLN A 198 1.45 7.59 -0.90
N THR A 199 1.96 8.74 -1.33
CA THR A 199 1.29 9.64 -2.29
C THR A 199 0.75 8.88 -3.51
N ARG A 200 1.54 7.98 -4.06
CA ARG A 200 1.17 7.17 -5.23
C ARG A 200 -0.06 6.27 -5.01
N SER A 201 -0.22 5.68 -3.83
CA SER A 201 -1.39 4.85 -3.53
C SER A 201 -2.66 5.70 -3.35
N VAL A 202 -2.54 6.89 -2.76
CA VAL A 202 -3.65 7.85 -2.61
C VAL A 202 -4.09 8.38 -3.98
N GLU A 203 -3.13 8.77 -4.83
CA GLU A 203 -3.39 9.23 -6.21
C GLU A 203 -4.12 8.15 -7.02
N LEU A 204 -3.64 6.90 -6.95
CA LEU A 204 -4.28 5.79 -7.64
C LEU A 204 -5.70 5.54 -7.14
N ALA A 205 -5.91 5.54 -5.82
CA ALA A 205 -7.22 5.36 -5.22
C ALA A 205 -8.20 6.48 -5.63
N GLY A 206 -7.73 7.72 -5.66
CA GLY A 206 -8.51 8.87 -6.16
C GLY A 206 -8.88 8.73 -7.63
N ASN A 207 -7.93 8.43 -8.49
CA ASN A 207 -8.15 8.31 -9.94
C ASN A 207 -9.14 7.20 -10.31
N TYR A 208 -9.14 6.10 -9.57
CA TYR A 208 -10.04 4.96 -9.81
C TYR A 208 -11.27 4.92 -8.87
N HIS A 209 -11.49 5.96 -8.09
CA HIS A 209 -12.65 6.09 -7.21
C HIS A 209 -12.78 4.91 -6.21
N VAL A 210 -11.66 4.45 -5.66
CA VAL A 210 -11.63 3.36 -4.68
C VAL A 210 -11.72 3.92 -3.26
N PRO A 211 -12.85 3.80 -2.55
CA PRO A 211 -12.91 4.18 -1.14
C PRO A 211 -11.85 3.40 -0.37
N THR A 212 -11.02 4.11 0.38
CA THR A 212 -9.87 3.51 1.07
C THR A 212 -9.94 3.85 2.55
N ARG A 213 -9.80 2.84 3.40
CA ARG A 213 -9.82 3.01 4.85
C ARG A 213 -8.49 2.63 5.46
N VAL A 214 -7.96 3.52 6.30
CA VAL A 214 -6.75 3.28 7.08
C VAL A 214 -7.13 2.75 8.46
N LEU A 215 -6.58 1.61 8.82
CA LEU A 215 -6.89 0.85 10.03
C LEU A 215 -5.60 0.41 10.73
N SER A 216 -5.66 0.21 12.05
CA SER A 216 -4.53 -0.35 12.79
C SER A 216 -4.42 -1.87 12.60
N SER A 217 -3.24 -2.34 12.25
CA SER A 217 -2.90 -3.76 12.28
C SER A 217 -2.66 -4.30 13.70
N MET A 218 -2.63 -3.41 14.71
CA MET A 218 -2.35 -3.73 16.11
C MET A 218 -3.60 -3.97 16.94
N THR A 219 -4.78 -3.61 16.45
CA THR A 219 -6.05 -3.88 17.14
C THR A 219 -6.29 -5.38 17.25
N ASP A 220 -7.06 -5.78 18.26
CA ASP A 220 -7.46 -7.17 18.45
C ASP A 220 -8.21 -7.67 17.19
N PRO A 221 -7.77 -8.76 16.56
CA PRO A 221 -8.45 -9.32 15.39
C PRO A 221 -9.88 -9.80 15.69
N ASP A 222 -10.23 -10.03 16.95
CA ASP A 222 -11.52 -10.58 17.39
C ASP A 222 -12.56 -9.50 17.76
N ILE A 223 -12.24 -8.19 17.61
CA ILE A 223 -13.25 -7.13 17.76
C ILE A 223 -14.42 -7.36 16.80
N PRO A 224 -15.67 -6.95 17.19
CA PRO A 224 -16.83 -7.08 16.34
C PRO A 224 -16.62 -6.44 14.96
N LEU A 225 -17.11 -7.10 13.91
CA LEU A 225 -16.94 -6.64 12.53
C LEU A 225 -17.50 -5.23 12.32
N GLU A 226 -18.68 -4.95 12.91
CA GLU A 226 -19.32 -3.63 12.81
C GLU A 226 -18.49 -2.50 13.45
N GLU A 227 -17.73 -2.81 14.48
CA GLU A 227 -16.81 -1.88 15.13
C GLU A 227 -15.59 -1.65 14.24
N GLU A 228 -15.01 -2.73 13.72
CA GLU A 228 -13.88 -2.64 12.82
C GLU A 228 -14.21 -1.88 11.54
N ALA A 229 -15.34 -2.15 10.92
CA ALA A 229 -15.82 -1.49 9.70
C ALA A 229 -16.03 0.03 9.85
N LYS A 230 -16.24 0.51 11.07
CA LYS A 230 -16.44 1.94 11.38
C LYS A 230 -15.19 2.58 12.00
N SER A 231 -14.15 1.80 12.25
CA SER A 231 -12.90 2.29 12.85
C SER A 231 -12.00 2.95 11.83
N GLY A 232 -10.91 3.53 12.28
CA GLY A 232 -9.90 4.14 11.41
C GLY A 232 -10.37 5.44 10.76
N THR A 233 -9.80 5.73 9.58
CA THR A 233 -10.12 6.90 8.76
C THR A 233 -10.53 6.46 7.36
N LEU A 234 -11.72 6.85 6.92
CA LEU A 234 -12.18 6.64 5.54
C LEU A 234 -11.70 7.77 4.64
N ILE A 235 -11.06 7.43 3.53
CA ILE A 235 -10.65 8.34 2.46
C ILE A 235 -11.65 8.16 1.31
N THR A 236 -12.33 9.22 0.91
CA THR A 236 -13.43 9.18 -0.05
C THR A 236 -13.58 10.50 -0.79
N PHE A 237 -14.46 10.57 -1.77
CA PHE A 237 -14.82 11.80 -2.48
C PHE A 237 -15.95 12.59 -1.80
N GLU A 238 -16.69 11.97 -0.90
CA GLU A 238 -17.81 12.61 -0.24
C GLU A 238 -17.33 13.52 0.89
N GLU A 239 -17.61 14.79 0.80
CA GLU A 239 -17.53 15.71 1.93
C GLU A 239 -18.67 15.41 2.92
N ASP A 240 -18.42 15.62 4.22
CA ASP A 240 -19.51 15.61 5.19
C ASP A 240 -20.41 16.81 4.93
N SER A 241 -21.68 16.54 4.64
CA SER A 241 -22.69 17.55 4.27
C SER A 241 -23.14 18.46 5.44
N HIS A 242 -22.36 18.60 6.49
CA HIS A 242 -22.65 19.50 7.61
C HIS A 242 -22.28 20.94 7.25
N MET A 243 -23.20 21.85 7.46
CA MET A 243 -23.21 23.25 7.00
C MET A 243 -22.06 24.14 7.49
N GLU A 244 -21.21 23.70 8.39
CA GLU A 244 -19.98 24.39 8.77
C GLU A 244 -18.78 23.49 8.47
N GLN A 245 -18.13 23.74 7.33
CA GLN A 245 -16.88 23.07 6.97
C GLN A 245 -15.77 23.55 7.89
N THR A 246 -14.98 22.61 8.40
CA THR A 246 -13.73 22.94 9.09
C THR A 246 -12.78 23.53 8.06
N VAL A 247 -12.40 24.80 8.22
CA VAL A 247 -11.53 25.54 7.27
C VAL A 247 -10.14 24.88 7.14
N ILE A 248 -9.72 24.10 8.15
CA ILE A 248 -8.45 23.36 8.18
C ILE A 248 -8.74 21.93 8.61
N SER A 249 -8.55 21.00 7.70
CA SER A 249 -8.74 19.54 7.94
C SER A 249 -7.53 18.93 8.62
N GLY A 250 -6.31 19.40 8.29
CA GLY A 250 -5.08 18.91 8.87
C GLY A 250 -3.86 19.78 8.57
N ILE A 251 -2.76 19.51 9.25
CA ILE A 251 -1.46 20.16 9.07
C ILE A 251 -0.40 19.08 8.94
N ALA A 252 0.22 18.97 7.78
CA ALA A 252 1.40 18.15 7.55
C ALA A 252 2.67 19.00 7.63
N PHE A 253 3.75 18.41 8.11
CA PHE A 253 5.06 19.08 8.15
C PHE A 253 6.19 18.08 7.96
N SER A 254 7.31 18.56 7.40
CA SER A 254 8.57 17.82 7.33
C SER A 254 9.62 18.52 8.21
N ARG A 255 10.45 17.73 8.93
CA ARG A 255 11.55 18.24 9.75
C ARG A 255 12.91 18.05 9.11
N ASP A 256 12.99 17.17 8.12
CA ASP A 256 14.25 16.70 7.53
C ASP A 256 14.52 17.37 6.18
N GLU A 257 14.00 18.58 5.97
CA GLU A 257 14.19 19.35 4.75
C GLU A 257 15.17 20.49 4.96
N ALA A 258 16.01 20.71 3.95
CA ALA A 258 16.88 21.87 3.85
C ALA A 258 16.60 22.61 2.55
N LYS A 259 16.47 23.95 2.64
CA LYS A 259 16.33 24.81 1.47
C LYS A 259 17.67 25.42 1.13
N ILE A 260 18.19 25.14 -0.07
CA ILE A 260 19.35 25.82 -0.63
C ILE A 260 18.85 26.75 -1.73
N THR A 261 19.17 28.04 -1.61
CA THR A 261 18.85 29.03 -2.63
C THR A 261 20.14 29.51 -3.30
N VAL A 262 20.27 29.22 -4.60
CA VAL A 262 21.38 29.71 -5.42
C VAL A 262 20.89 30.97 -6.13
N VAL A 263 21.54 32.10 -5.87
CA VAL A 263 21.19 33.39 -6.45
C VAL A 263 22.17 33.79 -7.56
N GLY A 264 21.71 34.61 -8.50
CA GLY A 264 22.58 35.09 -9.59
C GLY A 264 22.90 34.05 -10.64
N VAL A 265 22.10 32.98 -10.74
CA VAL A 265 22.26 31.93 -11.76
C VAL A 265 21.94 32.51 -13.14
N PRO A 266 22.91 32.54 -14.07
CA PRO A 266 22.65 33.03 -15.42
C PRO A 266 21.68 32.09 -16.16
N ASP A 267 20.73 32.67 -16.90
CA ASP A 267 19.81 31.90 -17.74
C ASP A 267 20.55 31.39 -19.00
N ARG A 268 21.15 30.23 -18.88
CA ARG A 268 21.89 29.53 -19.96
C ARG A 268 21.55 28.04 -19.97
N PRO A 269 21.40 27.41 -21.15
CA PRO A 269 21.21 25.97 -21.24
C PRO A 269 22.34 25.20 -20.52
N GLY A 270 21.96 24.17 -19.74
CA GLY A 270 22.90 23.30 -19.03
C GLY A 270 23.35 23.76 -17.64
N ILE A 271 23.03 24.99 -17.20
CA ILE A 271 23.41 25.51 -15.88
C ILE A 271 22.81 24.69 -14.73
N ALA A 272 21.55 24.28 -14.84
CA ALA A 272 20.93 23.43 -13.82
C ALA A 272 21.68 22.11 -13.66
N SER A 273 22.11 21.47 -14.74
CA SER A 273 22.93 20.26 -14.73
C SER A 273 24.28 20.45 -14.06
N GLN A 274 24.91 21.61 -14.24
CA GLN A 274 26.20 21.92 -13.59
C GLN A 274 26.04 22.14 -12.07
N ILE A 275 24.91 22.70 -11.63
CA ILE A 275 24.65 22.97 -10.20
C ILE A 275 24.16 21.71 -9.47
N LEU A 276 23.32 20.89 -10.13
CA LEU A 276 22.65 19.74 -9.50
C LEU A 276 23.34 18.40 -9.80
N GLY A 277 24.29 18.39 -10.73
CA GLY A 277 25.02 17.17 -11.14
C GLY A 277 26.41 17.04 -10.54
N ALA A 278 26.74 17.84 -9.52
CA ALA A 278 28.03 17.79 -8.82
C ALA A 278 28.03 16.79 -7.65
#